data_bf759f284ad62af99ab53e1d08d03de2
#
_entry.id   bf759f284ad62af99ab53e1d08d03de2
#
_cell.length_a   1.000
_cell.length_b   1.000
_cell.length_c   1.000
_cell.angle_alpha   90.00
_cell.angle_beta   90.00
_cell.angle_gamma   90.00
#
_symmetry.space_group_name_H-M   'P 1'
#
loop_
_entity.id
_entity.type
_entity.pdbx_description
1 polymer ?
#
loop_
_entity_poly.entity_id
_entity_poly.type
_entity_poly.pdbx_seq_one_letter_code
_entity_poly.pdbx_strand_id
1 'polypeptide(L)'
;MTMLCALCATGTLEAMPQLPPSEPQPAQEKEDSVHVSLVTFYPGSEPHNIWGHSEIRVHQGPIDLYFNYGVFDFQAPAFMWRFMLGETDYMCQPVPRVYATLGMEGRRMVEQELNLPQDKAIMVRDFLWNNAQPQNCTYRYKFLSDNCSTRPRDIIEMATGDGLRYPAMEDSAVTYRDILAHYCRNYAWERFGINLVLGWDVDTTLDQRATMFIPMLLMDAVAGATVKTDSTVLPLVKTTTVPIDKSTDGNVRPPTPWYISPMAVALLVLTLTLLVTGRDWHRRSLSRWYDTLLFIAGGLAGCILFFLICFSTHEATSPNINIVWLNPLLLLLAVLPWFKKTRGAARLLHALNAVIVALLMLAWPWQPQVGDWAFFPLMAALVMRSGINVLLGAQTTRGPTPVQG
;
A
#
# COMPACT_ATOMS: atom_id res chain seq x y z
N MET A 1 -20.01 7.07 -1.71
CA MET A 1 -19.21 5.94 -2.20
C MET A 1 -19.92 5.28 -3.39
N THR A 2 -20.42 6.05 -4.36
CA THR A 2 -21.25 5.50 -5.46
C THR A 2 -21.32 6.45 -6.66
N MET A 3 -20.23 7.04 -7.14
CA MET A 3 -20.34 7.92 -8.30
C MET A 3 -19.14 8.00 -9.26
N LEU A 4 -18.10 7.18 -9.09
CA LEU A 4 -16.97 7.15 -10.04
C LEU A 4 -16.92 5.89 -10.94
N CYS A 5 -17.85 4.96 -10.80
CA CYS A 5 -17.91 3.72 -11.59
C CYS A 5 -18.78 3.79 -12.85
N ALA A 6 -19.41 4.93 -13.16
CA ALA A 6 -20.43 4.97 -14.21
C ALA A 6 -19.92 5.31 -15.62
N LEU A 7 -18.65 5.59 -15.84
CA LEU A 7 -18.12 5.99 -17.14
C LEU A 7 -17.29 4.91 -17.89
N CYS A 8 -17.12 3.72 -17.30
CA CYS A 8 -16.44 2.60 -17.99
C CYS A 8 -17.40 1.57 -18.60
N ALA A 9 -18.70 1.84 -18.65
CA ALA A 9 -19.64 0.89 -19.25
C ALA A 9 -20.03 1.35 -20.65
N THR A 10 -19.75 0.50 -21.64
CA THR A 10 -20.25 0.53 -23.03
C THR A 10 -19.58 1.48 -24.03
N GLY A 11 -18.27 1.65 -23.96
CA GLY A 11 -17.53 2.05 -25.15
C GLY A 11 -17.14 0.78 -25.93
N THR A 12 -17.80 0.49 -27.02
CA THR A 12 -17.22 -0.38 -28.08
C THR A 12 -15.81 0.13 -28.33
N LEU A 13 -14.82 -0.77 -28.28
CA LEU A 13 -13.46 -0.48 -28.73
C LEU A 13 -13.54 0.00 -30.18
N GLU A 14 -13.70 1.30 -30.39
CA GLU A 14 -13.43 1.89 -31.68
C GLU A 14 -11.95 1.68 -31.97
N ALA A 15 -11.65 1.14 -33.15
CA ALA A 15 -10.30 0.87 -33.57
C ALA A 15 -9.43 2.10 -33.35
N MET A 16 -8.30 1.94 -32.63
CA MET A 16 -7.33 3.01 -32.43
C MET A 16 -6.93 3.62 -33.78
N PRO A 17 -6.82 4.95 -33.87
CA PRO A 17 -6.36 5.57 -35.13
C PRO A 17 -4.99 5.01 -35.51
N GLN A 18 -4.87 4.60 -36.76
CA GLN A 18 -3.57 4.12 -37.27
C GLN A 18 -2.62 5.29 -37.42
N LEU A 19 -1.37 5.09 -36.99
CA LEU A 19 -0.30 6.06 -37.20
C LEU A 19 -0.11 6.28 -38.72
N PRO A 20 0.02 7.52 -39.18
CA PRO A 20 0.38 7.78 -40.57
C PRO A 20 1.81 7.28 -40.85
N PRO A 21 2.08 6.76 -42.05
CA PRO A 21 3.40 6.30 -42.45
C PRO A 21 4.40 7.48 -42.45
N SER A 22 5.58 7.25 -41.87
CA SER A 22 6.65 8.23 -41.75
C SER A 22 7.42 8.36 -43.08
N GLU A 23 7.10 9.34 -43.90
CA GLU A 23 8.03 9.86 -44.93
C GLU A 23 8.43 11.30 -44.61
N PRO A 24 9.73 11.67 -44.70
CA PRO A 24 10.19 12.99 -44.29
C PRO A 24 9.97 14.06 -45.35
N GLN A 25 9.27 15.15 -44.99
CA GLN A 25 9.23 16.39 -45.76
C GLN A 25 9.83 17.56 -44.95
N PRO A 26 10.79 18.36 -45.52
CA PRO A 26 11.63 19.29 -44.77
C PRO A 26 10.95 20.54 -44.20
N ALA A 27 9.71 20.84 -44.56
CA ALA A 27 9.00 22.03 -44.08
C ALA A 27 7.94 21.73 -42.98
N GLN A 28 7.62 20.47 -42.75
CA GLN A 28 6.69 20.01 -41.72
C GLN A 28 7.34 19.56 -40.40
N GLU A 29 8.69 19.52 -40.35
CA GLU A 29 9.49 19.02 -39.23
C GLU A 29 9.19 19.67 -37.86
N LYS A 30 8.71 20.91 -37.83
CA LYS A 30 8.39 21.59 -36.53
C LYS A 30 7.04 21.30 -35.97
N GLU A 31 6.05 20.95 -36.78
CA GLU A 31 4.69 20.59 -36.34
C GLU A 31 4.55 19.10 -36.00
N ASP A 32 5.38 18.24 -36.58
CA ASP A 32 5.32 16.78 -36.39
C ASP A 32 6.32 16.23 -35.33
N SER A 33 7.02 17.12 -34.61
CA SER A 33 7.95 16.67 -33.57
C SER A 33 7.21 15.98 -32.42
N VAL A 34 7.76 14.84 -31.96
CA VAL A 34 7.24 14.09 -30.81
C VAL A 34 7.78 14.70 -29.52
N HIS A 35 6.89 15.08 -28.64
CA HIS A 35 7.19 15.55 -27.30
C HIS A 35 6.71 14.53 -26.28
N VAL A 36 7.56 14.18 -25.32
CA VAL A 36 7.25 13.24 -24.24
C VAL A 36 7.38 13.98 -22.91
N SER A 37 6.39 13.86 -22.06
CA SER A 37 6.39 14.47 -20.73
C SER A 37 6.04 13.43 -19.65
N LEU A 38 6.70 13.52 -18.49
CA LEU A 38 6.20 12.94 -17.26
C LEU A 38 5.14 13.87 -16.68
N VAL A 39 3.95 13.34 -16.42
CA VAL A 39 2.86 14.08 -15.81
C VAL A 39 2.60 13.49 -14.43
N THR A 40 2.61 14.35 -13.41
CA THR A 40 2.37 13.95 -12.03
C THR A 40 1.18 14.70 -11.46
N PHE A 41 0.20 13.92 -10.97
CA PHE A 41 -0.93 14.42 -10.21
C PHE A 41 -0.65 14.28 -8.72
N TYR A 42 -0.82 15.36 -7.98
CA TYR A 42 -0.58 15.39 -6.54
C TYR A 42 -1.55 14.50 -5.76
N PRO A 43 -1.21 14.14 -4.50
CA PRO A 43 -2.09 13.38 -3.64
C PRO A 43 -3.50 13.93 -3.53
N GLY A 44 -4.48 13.03 -3.40
CA GLY A 44 -5.88 13.35 -3.13
C GLY A 44 -6.30 12.91 -1.73
N SER A 45 -7.60 13.06 -1.42
CA SER A 45 -8.15 12.75 -0.10
C SER A 45 -8.60 11.30 0.10
N GLU A 46 -8.77 10.56 -0.99
CA GLU A 46 -9.24 9.17 -0.93
C GLU A 46 -8.07 8.19 -0.74
N PRO A 47 -8.27 7.07 -0.02
CA PRO A 47 -7.18 6.13 0.32
C PRO A 47 -6.36 5.64 -0.87
N HIS A 48 -6.99 5.47 -2.03
CA HIS A 48 -6.31 4.99 -3.25
C HIS A 48 -5.49 6.06 -3.96
N ASN A 49 -5.66 7.33 -3.64
CA ASN A 49 -4.97 8.44 -4.32
C ASN A 49 -4.07 9.30 -3.41
N ILE A 50 -3.87 8.88 -2.14
CA ILE A 50 -2.96 9.57 -1.20
C ILE A 50 -1.49 9.57 -1.64
N TRP A 51 -1.15 8.71 -2.59
CA TRP A 51 0.21 8.55 -3.13
C TRP A 51 0.51 9.47 -4.31
N GLY A 52 -0.51 10.15 -4.87
CA GLY A 52 -0.44 10.81 -6.16
C GLY A 52 -0.64 9.83 -7.32
N HIS A 53 -0.35 10.29 -8.55
CA HIS A 53 -0.43 9.47 -9.75
C HIS A 53 0.54 9.98 -10.81
N SER A 54 1.11 9.09 -11.64
CA SER A 54 1.97 9.46 -12.75
C SER A 54 1.48 8.86 -14.05
N GLU A 55 1.63 9.64 -15.14
CA GLU A 55 1.32 9.25 -16.50
C GLU A 55 2.43 9.73 -17.44
N ILE A 56 2.56 9.10 -18.61
CA ILE A 56 3.39 9.62 -19.68
C ILE A 56 2.49 10.29 -20.73
N ARG A 57 2.74 11.56 -21.00
CA ARG A 57 2.08 12.28 -22.09
C ARG A 57 2.93 12.20 -23.34
N VAL A 58 2.29 11.92 -24.48
CA VAL A 58 2.85 12.03 -25.81
C VAL A 58 2.04 13.06 -26.60
N HIS A 59 2.72 14.08 -27.09
CA HIS A 59 2.14 15.12 -27.92
C HIS A 59 2.87 15.15 -29.29
N GLN A 60 2.09 15.06 -30.38
CA GLN A 60 2.60 15.14 -31.77
C GLN A 60 1.51 15.68 -32.67
N GLY A 61 1.64 16.90 -33.17
CA GLY A 61 0.63 17.55 -33.99
C GLY A 61 -0.77 17.50 -33.33
N PRO A 62 -1.76 16.85 -33.96
CA PRO A 62 -3.12 16.74 -33.38
C PRO A 62 -3.25 15.66 -32.28
N ILE A 63 -2.20 14.83 -32.09
CA ILE A 63 -2.22 13.75 -31.10
C ILE A 63 -1.76 14.34 -29.76
N ASP A 64 -2.61 14.23 -28.73
CA ASP A 64 -2.30 14.63 -27.34
C ASP A 64 -2.89 13.58 -26.39
N LEU A 65 -2.10 12.58 -26.04
CA LEU A 65 -2.53 11.41 -25.27
C LEU A 65 -1.70 11.23 -24.02
N TYR A 66 -2.37 10.85 -22.94
CA TYR A 66 -1.83 10.48 -21.65
C TYR A 66 -1.92 8.97 -21.47
N PHE A 67 -0.80 8.31 -21.28
CA PHE A 67 -0.72 6.87 -21.07
C PHE A 67 -0.79 6.57 -19.56
N ASN A 68 -1.99 6.12 -19.14
CA ASN A 68 -2.30 5.85 -17.76
C ASN A 68 -2.10 4.36 -17.44
N TYR A 69 -1.21 4.06 -16.50
CA TYR A 69 -0.92 2.70 -16.02
C TYR A 69 -1.71 2.32 -14.75
N GLY A 70 -2.66 3.14 -14.32
CA GLY A 70 -3.46 2.92 -13.11
C GLY A 70 -4.88 2.41 -13.37
N VAL A 71 -5.20 2.01 -14.59
CA VAL A 71 -6.57 1.60 -14.96
C VAL A 71 -6.80 0.15 -14.57
N PHE A 72 -7.93 -0.13 -13.90
CA PHE A 72 -8.35 -1.48 -13.54
C PHE A 72 -9.88 -1.60 -13.56
N ASP A 73 -10.36 -2.84 -13.75
CA ASP A 73 -11.78 -3.12 -13.85
C ASP A 73 -12.33 -3.72 -12.55
N PHE A 74 -13.08 -2.93 -11.78
CA PHE A 74 -13.79 -3.39 -10.58
C PHE A 74 -14.89 -4.42 -10.86
N GLN A 75 -15.39 -4.49 -12.10
CA GLN A 75 -16.46 -5.41 -12.49
C GLN A 75 -15.91 -6.75 -13.00
N ALA A 76 -14.59 -6.87 -13.09
CA ALA A 76 -13.96 -8.13 -13.49
C ALA A 76 -14.42 -9.30 -12.59
N PRO A 77 -14.68 -10.49 -13.13
CA PRO A 77 -15.11 -11.64 -12.35
C PRO A 77 -14.20 -11.92 -11.17
N ALA A 78 -14.80 -12.09 -9.99
CA ALA A 78 -14.10 -12.37 -8.73
C ALA A 78 -13.02 -11.30 -8.36
N PHE A 79 -13.20 -10.03 -8.77
CA PHE A 79 -12.23 -8.95 -8.55
C PHE A 79 -11.73 -8.91 -7.09
N MET A 80 -12.63 -8.89 -6.10
CA MET A 80 -12.26 -8.83 -4.68
C MET A 80 -11.40 -10.02 -4.25
N TRP A 81 -11.71 -11.21 -4.75
CA TRP A 81 -10.93 -12.41 -4.45
C TRP A 81 -9.53 -12.34 -5.09
N ARG A 82 -9.46 -11.95 -6.35
CA ARG A 82 -8.18 -11.73 -7.06
C ARG A 82 -7.35 -10.62 -6.40
N PHE A 83 -8.01 -9.54 -5.97
CA PHE A 83 -7.35 -8.47 -5.21
C PHE A 83 -6.74 -9.00 -3.90
N MET A 84 -7.48 -9.80 -3.13
CA MET A 84 -6.96 -10.41 -1.90
C MET A 84 -5.78 -11.35 -2.16
N LEU A 85 -5.79 -12.06 -3.28
CA LEU A 85 -4.68 -12.92 -3.71
C LEU A 85 -3.46 -12.14 -4.24
N GLY A 86 -3.57 -10.84 -4.49
CA GLY A 86 -2.54 -10.06 -5.18
C GLY A 86 -2.49 -10.33 -6.69
N GLU A 87 -3.58 -10.84 -7.25
CA GLU A 87 -3.70 -11.23 -8.66
C GLU A 87 -4.52 -10.22 -9.48
N THR A 88 -4.51 -8.96 -9.08
CA THR A 88 -5.21 -7.91 -9.82
C THR A 88 -4.39 -7.47 -11.01
N ASP A 89 -5.01 -7.49 -12.18
CA ASP A 89 -4.42 -6.98 -13.40
C ASP A 89 -4.87 -5.52 -13.60
N TYR A 90 -3.91 -4.70 -13.97
CA TYR A 90 -4.09 -3.29 -14.37
C TYR A 90 -3.78 -3.15 -15.85
N MET A 91 -4.15 -2.01 -16.42
CA MET A 91 -3.97 -1.77 -17.85
C MET A 91 -3.28 -0.44 -18.11
N CYS A 92 -2.48 -0.42 -19.18
CA CYS A 92 -2.05 0.81 -19.83
C CYS A 92 -3.16 1.29 -20.77
N GLN A 93 -3.72 2.47 -20.51
CA GLN A 93 -4.76 3.04 -21.34
C GLN A 93 -4.37 4.44 -21.81
N PRO A 94 -4.35 4.72 -23.14
CA PRO A 94 -4.20 6.07 -23.66
C PRO A 94 -5.51 6.82 -23.49
N VAL A 95 -5.45 7.99 -22.88
CA VAL A 95 -6.61 8.86 -22.66
C VAL A 95 -6.33 10.28 -23.13
N PRO A 96 -7.29 10.96 -23.79
CA PRO A 96 -7.17 12.39 -24.09
C PRO A 96 -7.04 13.24 -22.83
N ARG A 97 -6.38 14.38 -22.94
CA ARG A 97 -6.13 15.31 -21.82
C ARG A 97 -7.35 15.59 -20.95
N VAL A 98 -8.52 15.80 -21.58
CA VAL A 98 -9.75 16.12 -20.86
C VAL A 98 -10.14 15.00 -19.89
N TYR A 99 -10.00 13.74 -20.30
CA TYR A 99 -10.32 12.59 -19.43
C TYR A 99 -9.25 12.35 -18.36
N ALA A 100 -7.97 12.55 -18.69
CA ALA A 100 -6.90 12.49 -17.71
C ALA A 100 -7.11 13.51 -16.57
N THR A 101 -7.47 14.75 -16.90
CA THR A 101 -7.70 15.81 -15.90
C THR A 101 -9.00 15.63 -15.12
N LEU A 102 -10.08 15.18 -15.76
CA LEU A 102 -11.35 14.91 -15.08
C LEU A 102 -11.25 13.72 -14.13
N GLY A 103 -10.59 12.64 -14.54
CA GLY A 103 -10.39 11.45 -13.72
C GLY A 103 -9.56 11.72 -12.46
N MET A 104 -8.76 12.78 -12.46
CA MET A 104 -7.92 13.19 -11.33
C MET A 104 -8.57 14.27 -10.43
N GLU A 105 -9.87 14.48 -10.52
CA GLU A 105 -10.66 15.35 -9.63
C GLU A 105 -10.13 16.79 -9.53
N GLY A 106 -9.43 17.26 -10.58
CA GLY A 106 -8.81 18.57 -10.63
C GLY A 106 -7.68 18.78 -9.60
N ARG A 107 -7.02 17.72 -9.17
CA ARG A 107 -5.80 17.79 -8.35
C ARG A 107 -4.71 18.58 -9.07
N ARG A 108 -3.80 19.16 -8.31
CA ARG A 108 -2.63 19.84 -8.89
C ARG A 108 -1.90 18.88 -9.83
N MET A 109 -1.57 19.39 -11.03
CA MET A 109 -0.88 18.65 -12.06
C MET A 109 0.42 19.35 -12.40
N VAL A 110 1.52 18.62 -12.39
CA VAL A 110 2.84 19.07 -12.83
C VAL A 110 3.21 18.26 -14.06
N GLU A 111 3.67 18.94 -15.10
CA GLU A 111 4.16 18.35 -16.33
C GLU A 111 5.62 18.70 -16.53
N GLN A 112 6.45 17.68 -16.73
CA GLN A 112 7.89 17.78 -16.98
C GLN A 112 8.18 17.26 -18.38
N GLU A 113 8.34 18.18 -19.36
CA GLU A 113 8.75 17.83 -20.71
C GLU A 113 10.16 17.30 -20.69
N LEU A 114 10.38 16.09 -21.24
CA LEU A 114 11.68 15.43 -21.26
C LEU A 114 12.52 15.93 -22.41
N ASN A 115 13.81 16.16 -22.15
CA ASN A 115 14.80 16.61 -23.12
C ASN A 115 15.36 15.40 -23.91
N LEU A 116 14.48 14.75 -24.67
CA LEU A 116 14.82 13.58 -25.47
C LEU A 116 15.16 13.96 -26.92
N PRO A 117 16.21 13.38 -27.55
CA PRO A 117 16.37 13.37 -29.00
C PRO A 117 15.15 12.81 -29.71
N GLN A 118 14.85 13.28 -30.93
CA GLN A 118 13.63 12.88 -31.63
C GLN A 118 13.53 11.37 -31.90
N ASP A 119 14.62 10.70 -32.20
CA ASP A 119 14.66 9.24 -32.34
C ASP A 119 14.24 8.52 -31.05
N LYS A 120 14.64 9.05 -29.88
CA LYS A 120 14.25 8.52 -28.57
C LYS A 120 12.79 8.84 -28.21
N ALA A 121 12.32 10.05 -28.52
CA ALA A 121 10.93 10.42 -28.34
C ALA A 121 9.98 9.56 -29.20
N ILE A 122 10.36 9.31 -30.46
CA ILE A 122 9.64 8.40 -31.36
C ILE A 122 9.64 6.97 -30.80
N MET A 123 10.78 6.48 -30.32
CA MET A 123 10.87 5.15 -29.71
C MET A 123 9.91 5.02 -28.51
N VAL A 124 9.83 6.02 -27.63
CA VAL A 124 8.89 6.04 -26.48
C VAL A 124 7.44 6.03 -26.97
N ARG A 125 7.10 6.90 -27.95
CA ARG A 125 5.76 6.91 -28.56
C ARG A 125 5.36 5.54 -29.08
N ASP A 126 6.21 4.89 -29.86
CA ASP A 126 5.93 3.63 -30.50
C ASP A 126 5.84 2.49 -29.48
N PHE A 127 6.69 2.52 -28.46
CA PHE A 127 6.60 1.61 -27.30
C PHE A 127 5.24 1.74 -26.58
N LEU A 128 4.85 2.97 -26.24
CA LEU A 128 3.59 3.23 -25.53
C LEU A 128 2.38 2.83 -26.37
N TRP A 129 2.43 3.08 -27.68
CA TRP A 129 1.37 2.69 -28.60
C TRP A 129 1.23 1.18 -28.72
N ASN A 130 2.36 0.46 -28.79
CA ASN A 130 2.36 -0.99 -28.78
C ASN A 130 1.89 -1.55 -27.41
N ASN A 131 2.31 -0.92 -26.31
CA ASN A 131 1.92 -1.34 -24.97
C ASN A 131 0.44 -1.10 -24.67
N ALA A 132 -0.18 -0.11 -25.32
CA ALA A 132 -1.61 0.14 -25.18
C ALA A 132 -2.51 -0.76 -26.03
N GLN A 133 -1.94 -1.63 -26.89
CA GLN A 133 -2.73 -2.60 -27.67
C GLN A 133 -3.42 -3.62 -26.74
N PRO A 134 -4.63 -4.11 -27.09
CA PRO A 134 -5.40 -5.04 -26.24
C PRO A 134 -4.62 -6.27 -25.76
N GLN A 135 -3.73 -6.81 -26.61
CA GLN A 135 -2.91 -7.97 -26.28
C GLN A 135 -1.72 -7.67 -25.36
N ASN A 136 -1.33 -6.38 -25.20
CA ASN A 136 -0.14 -5.95 -24.48
C ASN A 136 -0.45 -5.05 -23.28
N CYS A 137 -1.66 -4.48 -23.19
CA CYS A 137 -1.97 -3.42 -22.23
C CYS A 137 -2.06 -3.90 -20.79
N THR A 138 -2.36 -5.18 -20.58
CA THR A 138 -2.59 -5.75 -19.25
C THR A 138 -1.27 -6.13 -18.59
N TYR A 139 -1.14 -5.80 -17.30
CA TYR A 139 0.00 -6.20 -16.48
C TYR A 139 -0.42 -6.52 -15.05
N ARG A 140 0.37 -7.34 -14.35
CA ARG A 140 0.16 -7.64 -12.93
C ARG A 140 0.64 -6.46 -12.09
N TYR A 141 -0.31 -5.79 -11.45
CA TYR A 141 0.02 -4.67 -10.57
C TYR A 141 0.73 -5.13 -9.29
N LYS A 142 1.80 -4.45 -8.95
CA LYS A 142 2.54 -4.63 -7.71
C LYS A 142 2.83 -3.26 -7.10
N PHE A 143 2.38 -3.07 -5.88
CA PHE A 143 2.38 -1.75 -5.26
C PHE A 143 3.78 -1.13 -5.13
N LEU A 144 4.82 -1.92 -4.84
CA LEU A 144 6.18 -1.41 -4.65
C LEU A 144 7.03 -1.46 -5.92
N SER A 145 6.82 -2.45 -6.80
CA SER A 145 7.74 -2.73 -7.89
C SER A 145 7.17 -2.57 -9.30
N ASP A 146 5.85 -2.59 -9.49
CA ASP A 146 5.22 -2.50 -10.82
C ASP A 146 3.87 -1.75 -10.76
N ASN A 147 3.95 -0.41 -10.77
CA ASN A 147 2.81 0.48 -10.57
C ASN A 147 2.83 1.69 -11.53
N CYS A 148 1.89 2.64 -11.31
CA CYS A 148 1.77 3.86 -12.11
C CYS A 148 2.96 4.83 -12.00
N SER A 149 3.91 4.62 -11.10
CA SER A 149 5.14 5.39 -10.96
C SER A 149 6.33 4.64 -11.56
N THR A 150 6.48 3.37 -11.23
CA THR A 150 7.62 2.56 -11.69
C THR A 150 7.59 2.32 -13.20
N ARG A 151 6.39 2.18 -13.80
CA ARG A 151 6.26 2.04 -15.27
C ARG A 151 6.73 3.27 -16.04
N PRO A 152 6.29 4.50 -15.73
CA PRO A 152 6.88 5.73 -16.30
C PRO A 152 8.38 5.83 -16.06
N ARG A 153 8.89 5.52 -14.87
CA ARG A 153 10.33 5.48 -14.59
C ARG A 153 11.07 4.58 -15.57
N ASP A 154 10.62 3.34 -15.70
CA ASP A 154 11.29 2.34 -16.55
C ASP A 154 11.26 2.74 -18.03
N ILE A 155 10.20 3.44 -18.50
CA ILE A 155 10.12 4.00 -19.84
C ILE A 155 11.14 5.14 -20.03
N ILE A 156 11.28 6.01 -19.03
CA ILE A 156 12.29 7.09 -19.07
C ILE A 156 13.69 6.49 -19.09
N GLU A 157 13.97 5.49 -18.26
CA GLU A 157 15.25 4.76 -18.22
C GLU A 157 15.55 4.08 -19.58
N MET A 158 14.54 3.44 -20.18
CA MET A 158 14.66 2.84 -21.52
C MET A 158 15.01 3.88 -22.59
N ALA A 159 14.41 5.07 -22.54
CA ALA A 159 14.65 6.13 -23.51
C ALA A 159 16.07 6.73 -23.40
N THR A 160 16.57 6.87 -22.18
CA THR A 160 17.83 7.55 -21.87
C THR A 160 19.04 6.62 -21.79
N GLY A 161 18.80 5.34 -21.51
CA GLY A 161 19.84 4.31 -21.39
C GLY A 161 20.85 4.61 -20.28
N ASP A 162 22.07 4.11 -20.45
CA ASP A 162 23.14 4.18 -19.43
C ASP A 162 23.63 5.60 -19.13
N GLY A 163 23.21 6.60 -19.91
CA GLY A 163 23.54 8.00 -19.70
C GLY A 163 22.79 8.67 -18.56
N LEU A 164 21.67 8.10 -18.09
CA LEU A 164 20.83 8.69 -17.04
C LEU A 164 21.54 8.69 -15.69
N ARG A 165 21.44 9.80 -14.99
CA ARG A 165 21.90 9.96 -13.61
C ARG A 165 20.83 10.70 -12.81
N TYR A 166 20.32 10.05 -11.79
CA TYR A 166 19.43 10.68 -10.80
C TYR A 166 20.26 11.45 -9.75
N PRO A 167 19.71 12.46 -9.09
CA PRO A 167 20.38 13.13 -7.98
C PRO A 167 20.64 12.15 -6.83
N ALA A 168 21.68 12.40 -6.04
CA ALA A 168 21.93 11.61 -4.85
C ALA A 168 20.77 11.77 -3.84
N MET A 169 20.49 10.70 -3.11
CA MET A 169 19.51 10.75 -2.03
C MET A 169 20.02 11.63 -0.89
N GLU A 170 19.14 12.46 -0.31
CA GLU A 170 19.45 13.23 0.90
C GLU A 170 19.61 12.32 2.12
N ASP A 171 18.74 11.31 2.26
CA ASP A 171 18.79 10.29 3.31
C ASP A 171 19.00 8.91 2.69
N SER A 172 20.18 8.36 2.92
CA SER A 172 20.56 7.02 2.44
C SER A 172 20.00 5.88 3.30
N ALA A 173 19.35 6.19 4.42
CA ALA A 173 18.80 5.18 5.34
C ALA A 173 17.28 5.01 5.22
N VAL A 174 16.61 5.70 4.28
CA VAL A 174 15.17 5.63 4.10
C VAL A 174 14.70 4.23 3.69
N THR A 175 13.57 3.81 4.25
CA THR A 175 12.92 2.52 3.95
C THR A 175 11.58 2.72 3.23
N TYR A 176 11.03 1.64 2.64
CA TYR A 176 9.65 1.69 2.12
C TYR A 176 8.67 2.13 3.22
N ARG A 177 8.82 1.60 4.43
CA ARG A 177 7.91 1.92 5.55
C ARG A 177 7.98 3.39 5.94
N ASP A 178 9.16 4.01 5.94
CA ASP A 178 9.30 5.45 6.22
C ASP A 178 8.55 6.30 5.20
N ILE A 179 8.71 5.97 3.91
CA ILE A 179 8.00 6.65 2.83
C ILE A 179 6.48 6.47 2.99
N LEU A 180 6.02 5.24 3.21
CA LEU A 180 4.59 4.97 3.41
C LEU A 180 4.04 5.70 4.64
N ALA A 181 4.79 5.73 5.74
CA ALA A 181 4.39 6.46 6.96
C ALA A 181 4.30 7.97 6.73
N HIS A 182 5.20 8.54 5.92
CA HIS A 182 5.16 9.95 5.55
C HIS A 182 3.86 10.31 4.81
N TYR A 183 3.50 9.55 3.78
CA TYR A 183 2.28 9.80 3.01
C TYR A 183 1.02 9.49 3.82
N CYS A 184 1.06 8.51 4.72
CA CYS A 184 -0.06 8.15 5.61
C CYS A 184 -0.12 8.98 6.89
N ARG A 185 0.65 10.07 7.06
CA ARG A 185 0.70 10.84 8.33
C ARG A 185 -0.66 11.32 8.83
N ASN A 186 -1.58 11.65 7.91
CA ASN A 186 -2.94 12.09 8.22
C ASN A 186 -3.96 10.93 8.25
N TYR A 187 -3.56 9.72 7.89
CA TYR A 187 -4.39 8.54 7.67
C TYR A 187 -3.99 7.45 8.67
N ALA A 188 -4.35 7.65 9.94
CA ALA A 188 -3.86 6.80 11.03
C ALA A 188 -4.30 5.33 10.89
N TRP A 189 -5.50 5.07 10.37
CA TRP A 189 -6.00 3.70 10.17
C TRP A 189 -5.34 3.00 9.00
N GLU A 190 -5.11 3.72 7.91
CA GLU A 190 -4.37 3.23 6.75
C GLU A 190 -2.94 2.88 7.16
N ARG A 191 -2.26 3.76 7.91
CA ARG A 191 -0.92 3.50 8.47
C ARG A 191 -0.91 2.29 9.39
N PHE A 192 -1.89 2.17 10.29
CA PHE A 192 -2.03 1.02 11.19
C PHE A 192 -2.20 -0.28 10.39
N GLY A 193 -3.08 -0.29 9.36
CA GLY A 193 -3.29 -1.43 8.47
C GLY A 193 -2.03 -1.82 7.70
N ILE A 194 -1.32 -0.85 7.13
CA ILE A 194 -0.05 -1.05 6.42
C ILE A 194 0.99 -1.67 7.36
N ASN A 195 1.14 -1.13 8.58
CA ASN A 195 2.07 -1.65 9.58
C ASN A 195 1.72 -3.06 10.05
N LEU A 196 0.43 -3.42 10.01
CA LEU A 196 -0.03 -4.76 10.36
C LEU A 196 0.26 -5.78 9.25
N VAL A 197 -0.01 -5.40 7.99
CA VAL A 197 -0.01 -6.31 6.85
C VAL A 197 1.39 -6.50 6.25
N LEU A 198 2.20 -5.43 6.17
CA LEU A 198 3.54 -5.50 5.61
C LEU A 198 4.55 -6.06 6.62
N GLY A 199 5.33 -7.02 6.16
CA GLY A 199 6.40 -7.64 6.91
C GLY A 199 7.68 -6.80 6.99
N TRP A 200 8.80 -7.41 7.34
CA TRP A 200 10.06 -6.68 7.56
C TRP A 200 10.84 -6.35 6.28
N ASP A 201 10.49 -6.93 5.13
CA ASP A 201 11.19 -6.63 3.87
C ASP A 201 11.05 -5.14 3.47
N VAL A 202 9.96 -4.47 3.91
CA VAL A 202 9.77 -3.03 3.71
C VAL A 202 10.59 -2.15 4.67
N ASP A 203 11.29 -2.75 5.63
CA ASP A 203 12.15 -2.07 6.61
C ASP A 203 13.64 -2.09 6.19
N THR A 204 13.93 -2.57 4.98
CA THR A 204 15.27 -2.51 4.40
C THR A 204 15.53 -1.15 3.75
N THR A 205 16.77 -0.68 3.81
CA THR A 205 17.18 0.58 3.18
C THR A 205 17.08 0.50 1.65
N LEU A 206 16.65 1.60 1.05
CA LEU A 206 16.38 1.71 -0.39
C LEU A 206 17.50 2.41 -1.11
N ASP A 207 17.71 2.02 -2.37
CA ASP A 207 18.43 2.84 -3.32
C ASP A 207 17.53 3.93 -3.92
N GLN A 208 18.13 4.89 -4.63
CA GLN A 208 17.39 5.98 -5.28
C GLN A 208 16.30 5.46 -6.21
N ARG A 209 16.58 4.38 -6.96
CA ARG A 209 15.63 3.82 -7.93
C ARG A 209 14.40 3.23 -7.24
N ALA A 210 14.59 2.55 -6.13
CA ALA A 210 13.50 1.95 -5.36
C ALA A 210 12.58 3.00 -4.72
N THR A 211 13.09 4.18 -4.33
CA THR A 211 12.24 5.25 -3.76
C THR A 211 11.21 5.79 -4.76
N MET A 212 11.47 5.69 -6.07
CA MET A 212 10.61 6.20 -7.13
C MET A 212 9.34 5.36 -7.38
N PHE A 213 8.96 4.47 -6.45
CA PHE A 213 7.66 3.78 -6.49
C PHE A 213 6.49 4.72 -6.18
N ILE A 214 6.78 5.89 -5.61
CA ILE A 214 5.80 6.95 -5.33
C ILE A 214 5.89 8.03 -6.40
N PRO A 215 4.77 8.46 -7.02
CA PRO A 215 4.74 9.47 -8.08
C PRO A 215 5.46 10.77 -7.75
N MET A 216 5.32 11.27 -6.53
CA MET A 216 5.96 12.51 -6.10
C MET A 216 7.50 12.38 -6.07
N LEU A 217 8.00 11.23 -5.59
CA LEU A 217 9.44 10.97 -5.53
C LEU A 217 10.03 10.72 -6.92
N LEU A 218 9.26 10.11 -7.83
CA LEU A 218 9.65 10.03 -9.24
C LEU A 218 9.75 11.42 -9.88
N MET A 219 8.75 12.27 -9.66
CA MET A 219 8.73 13.66 -10.15
C MET A 219 9.98 14.43 -9.70
N ASP A 220 10.31 14.34 -8.40
CA ASP A 220 11.46 15.04 -7.83
C ASP A 220 12.79 14.48 -8.36
N ALA A 221 12.91 13.15 -8.48
CA ALA A 221 14.08 12.50 -9.04
C ALA A 221 14.30 12.89 -10.52
N VAL A 222 13.24 12.93 -11.32
CA VAL A 222 13.27 13.33 -12.74
C VAL A 222 13.63 14.82 -12.87
N ALA A 223 13.12 15.69 -11.99
CA ALA A 223 13.44 17.12 -12.00
C ALA A 223 14.95 17.40 -11.86
N GLY A 224 15.64 16.63 -11.01
CA GLY A 224 17.07 16.76 -10.77
C GLY A 224 17.95 15.86 -11.66
N ALA A 225 17.35 15.04 -12.51
CA ALA A 225 18.10 14.08 -13.32
C ALA A 225 18.86 14.73 -14.48
N THR A 226 19.97 14.11 -14.85
CA THR A 226 20.78 14.51 -16.02
C THR A 226 21.01 13.31 -16.93
N VAL A 227 21.22 13.59 -18.22
CA VAL A 227 21.60 12.61 -19.22
C VAL A 227 22.99 12.96 -19.77
N LYS A 228 23.92 12.05 -19.64
CA LYS A 228 25.25 12.15 -20.20
C LYS A 228 25.22 11.60 -21.63
N THR A 229 25.57 12.44 -22.58
CA THR A 229 25.90 12.07 -23.96
C THR A 229 27.42 12.00 -24.12
N ASP A 230 27.90 11.58 -25.29
CA ASP A 230 29.36 11.47 -25.56
C ASP A 230 30.13 12.74 -25.26
N SER A 231 29.53 13.91 -25.46
CA SER A 231 30.23 15.22 -25.39
C SER A 231 29.69 16.16 -24.31
N THR A 232 28.48 15.91 -23.77
CA THR A 232 27.83 16.86 -22.87
C THR A 232 27.00 16.15 -21.81
N VAL A 233 26.69 16.87 -20.71
CA VAL A 233 25.71 16.48 -19.71
C VAL A 233 24.57 17.49 -19.79
N LEU A 234 23.37 17.00 -20.05
CA LEU A 234 22.17 17.83 -20.20
C LEU A 234 21.17 17.48 -19.11
N PRO A 235 20.35 18.44 -18.62
CA PRO A 235 19.22 18.13 -17.75
C PRO A 235 18.22 17.25 -18.51
N LEU A 236 17.65 16.26 -17.81
CA LEU A 236 16.63 15.38 -18.37
C LEU A 236 15.32 16.15 -18.65
N VAL A 237 14.98 17.11 -17.81
CA VAL A 237 13.78 17.94 -17.97
C VAL A 237 14.14 19.20 -18.74
N LYS A 238 13.46 19.43 -19.85
CA LYS A 238 13.58 20.63 -20.68
C LYS A 238 12.78 21.79 -20.11
N THR A 239 11.53 21.50 -19.70
CA THR A 239 10.59 22.49 -19.20
C THR A 239 9.67 21.85 -18.17
N THR A 240 9.38 22.58 -17.09
CA THR A 240 8.35 22.19 -16.12
C THR A 240 7.20 23.19 -16.18
N THR A 241 5.99 22.70 -16.33
CA THR A 241 4.75 23.50 -16.31
C THR A 241 3.81 22.97 -15.25
N VAL A 242 2.88 23.83 -14.80
CA VAL A 242 1.83 23.49 -13.84
C VAL A 242 0.46 23.78 -14.47
N PRO A 243 -0.04 22.90 -15.33
CA PRO A 243 -1.30 23.13 -16.07
C PRO A 243 -2.53 23.26 -15.15
N ILE A 244 -2.49 22.63 -13.98
CA ILE A 244 -3.51 22.75 -12.94
C ILE A 244 -2.78 23.12 -11.65
N ASP A 245 -2.87 24.39 -11.27
CA ASP A 245 -2.30 24.91 -10.04
C ASP A 245 -3.39 25.08 -8.98
N LYS A 246 -3.84 23.97 -8.44
CA LYS A 246 -4.70 23.97 -7.26
C LYS A 246 -3.88 23.74 -6.00
N SER A 247 -4.21 24.48 -4.93
CA SER A 247 -3.64 24.22 -3.61
C SER A 247 -3.80 22.75 -3.25
N THR A 248 -2.71 22.09 -2.89
CA THR A 248 -2.72 20.70 -2.43
C THR A 248 -3.42 20.54 -1.08
N ASP A 249 -3.53 21.64 -0.31
CA ASP A 249 -4.07 21.62 1.05
C ASP A 249 -5.58 21.30 1.10
N GLY A 250 -6.33 21.68 0.07
CA GLY A 250 -7.75 21.34 -0.06
C GLY A 250 -8.04 19.90 -0.49
N ASN A 251 -7.03 19.18 -1.00
CA ASN A 251 -7.16 17.82 -1.52
C ASN A 251 -6.63 16.76 -0.54
N VAL A 252 -6.05 17.18 0.57
CA VAL A 252 -5.51 16.27 1.59
C VAL A 252 -6.50 16.19 2.75
N ARG A 253 -6.88 14.97 3.14
CA ARG A 253 -7.74 14.75 4.30
C ARG A 253 -7.08 15.33 5.57
N PRO A 254 -7.85 16.01 6.44
CA PRO A 254 -7.33 16.43 7.73
C PRO A 254 -6.86 15.23 8.56
N PRO A 255 -5.91 15.44 9.50
CA PRO A 255 -5.42 14.36 10.34
C PRO A 255 -6.56 13.64 11.07
N THR A 256 -6.45 12.33 11.19
CA THR A 256 -7.39 11.53 11.98
C THR A 256 -7.44 12.05 13.41
N PRO A 257 -8.62 12.45 13.94
CA PRO A 257 -8.75 12.91 15.32
C PRO A 257 -8.19 11.88 16.30
N TRP A 258 -7.42 12.33 17.30
CA TRP A 258 -6.71 11.45 18.23
C TRP A 258 -7.64 10.45 18.94
N TYR A 259 -8.86 10.85 19.28
CA TYR A 259 -9.84 10.05 20.04
C TYR A 259 -10.47 8.90 19.22
N ILE A 260 -10.34 8.90 17.90
CA ILE A 260 -10.73 7.80 17.00
C ILE A 260 -9.53 7.14 16.32
N SER A 261 -8.32 7.46 16.76
CA SER A 261 -7.09 6.85 16.24
C SER A 261 -6.97 5.39 16.67
N PRO A 262 -6.19 4.56 15.95
CA PRO A 262 -5.88 3.18 16.36
C PRO A 262 -5.34 3.09 17.79
N MET A 263 -4.51 4.05 18.21
CA MET A 263 -3.96 4.12 19.56
C MET A 263 -5.08 4.33 20.60
N ALA A 264 -6.01 5.25 20.36
CA ALA A 264 -7.10 5.50 21.31
C ALA A 264 -8.01 4.26 21.45
N VAL A 265 -8.30 3.59 20.32
CA VAL A 265 -9.08 2.34 20.33
C VAL A 265 -8.32 1.23 21.05
N ALA A 266 -7.02 1.08 20.81
CA ALA A 266 -6.19 0.09 21.49
C ALA A 266 -6.11 0.34 23.01
N LEU A 267 -5.99 1.59 23.45
CA LEU A 267 -6.03 1.96 24.86
C LEU A 267 -7.41 1.72 25.48
N LEU A 268 -8.49 1.96 24.75
CA LEU A 268 -9.85 1.63 25.22
C LEU A 268 -10.00 0.11 25.43
N VAL A 269 -9.52 -0.70 24.47
CA VAL A 269 -9.54 -2.17 24.60
C VAL A 269 -8.72 -2.61 25.82
N LEU A 270 -7.54 -2.05 26.04
CA LEU A 270 -6.72 -2.36 27.21
C LEU A 270 -7.42 -1.94 28.51
N THR A 271 -8.02 -0.75 28.56
CA THR A 271 -8.75 -0.27 29.74
C THR A 271 -9.93 -1.20 30.08
N LEU A 272 -10.73 -1.59 29.10
CA LEU A 272 -11.81 -2.56 29.27
C LEU A 272 -11.26 -3.91 29.75
N THR A 273 -10.13 -4.35 29.20
CA THR A 273 -9.42 -5.57 29.61
C THR A 273 -9.01 -5.50 31.09
N LEU A 274 -8.45 -4.38 31.53
CA LEU A 274 -8.07 -4.15 32.93
C LEU A 274 -9.28 -4.23 33.87
N LEU A 275 -10.37 -3.55 33.53
CA LEU A 275 -11.59 -3.55 34.33
C LEU A 275 -12.21 -4.94 34.44
N VAL A 276 -12.34 -5.66 33.31
CA VAL A 276 -12.88 -7.02 33.27
C VAL A 276 -11.96 -7.98 34.03
N THR A 277 -10.65 -7.85 33.89
CA THR A 277 -9.69 -8.71 34.60
C THR A 277 -9.72 -8.47 36.11
N GLY A 278 -9.78 -7.21 36.54
CA GLY A 278 -9.94 -6.84 37.96
C GLY A 278 -11.23 -7.39 38.56
N ARG A 279 -12.35 -7.26 37.83
CA ARG A 279 -13.63 -7.86 38.25
C ARG A 279 -13.53 -9.38 38.35
N ASP A 280 -12.95 -10.05 37.35
CA ASP A 280 -12.82 -11.50 37.34
C ASP A 280 -11.95 -12.02 38.49
N TRP A 281 -10.84 -11.31 38.75
CA TRP A 281 -9.96 -11.59 39.88
C TRP A 281 -10.68 -11.50 41.24
N HIS A 282 -11.48 -10.46 41.41
CA HIS A 282 -12.26 -10.21 42.65
C HIS A 282 -13.36 -11.24 42.84
N ARG A 283 -14.05 -11.59 41.73
CA ARG A 283 -15.17 -12.55 41.75
C ARG A 283 -14.74 -14.02 41.64
N ARG A 284 -13.45 -14.26 41.42
CA ARG A 284 -12.92 -15.61 41.14
C ARG A 284 -13.65 -16.34 40.01
N SER A 285 -14.10 -15.58 39.00
CA SER A 285 -14.94 -16.08 37.93
C SER A 285 -14.59 -15.39 36.60
N LEU A 286 -14.38 -16.18 35.54
CA LEU A 286 -13.97 -15.68 34.20
C LEU A 286 -15.18 -15.12 33.44
N SER A 287 -14.98 -13.91 32.86
CA SER A 287 -15.90 -13.27 31.90
C SER A 287 -15.67 -13.83 30.48
N ARG A 288 -16.12 -15.08 30.26
CA ARG A 288 -15.87 -15.81 29.01
C ARG A 288 -16.36 -15.08 27.75
N TRP A 289 -17.49 -14.37 27.87
CA TRP A 289 -18.04 -13.59 26.75
C TRP A 289 -17.05 -12.53 26.25
N TYR A 290 -16.35 -11.86 27.18
CA TYR A 290 -15.33 -10.85 26.84
C TYR A 290 -14.13 -11.52 26.18
N ASP A 291 -13.64 -12.64 26.73
CA ASP A 291 -12.56 -13.41 26.13
C ASP A 291 -12.94 -13.87 24.72
N THR A 292 -14.16 -14.39 24.55
CA THR A 292 -14.65 -14.82 23.24
C THR A 292 -14.60 -13.68 22.23
N LEU A 293 -15.10 -12.48 22.57
CA LEU A 293 -15.07 -11.33 21.65
C LEU A 293 -13.63 -10.90 21.32
N LEU A 294 -12.77 -10.79 22.35
CA LEU A 294 -11.38 -10.36 22.15
C LEU A 294 -10.60 -11.35 21.28
N PHE A 295 -10.68 -12.65 21.60
CA PHE A 295 -9.94 -13.68 20.89
C PHE A 295 -10.54 -14.00 19.50
N ILE A 296 -11.85 -13.83 19.28
CA ILE A 296 -12.44 -13.90 17.94
C ILE A 296 -11.93 -12.73 17.09
N ALA A 297 -11.96 -11.51 17.58
CA ALA A 297 -11.49 -10.34 16.83
C ALA A 297 -10.01 -10.50 16.44
N GLY A 298 -9.15 -10.86 17.40
CA GLY A 298 -7.74 -11.14 17.12
C GLY A 298 -7.53 -12.33 16.18
N GLY A 299 -8.29 -13.40 16.36
CA GLY A 299 -8.20 -14.60 15.53
C GLY A 299 -8.66 -14.39 14.09
N LEU A 300 -9.72 -13.60 13.85
CA LEU A 300 -10.15 -13.22 12.51
C LEU A 300 -9.11 -12.35 11.81
N ALA A 301 -8.56 -11.36 12.52
CA ALA A 301 -7.44 -10.56 12.00
C ALA A 301 -6.23 -11.46 11.69
N GLY A 302 -5.95 -12.44 12.56
CA GLY A 302 -4.91 -13.45 12.35
C GLY A 302 -5.17 -14.36 11.15
N CYS A 303 -6.43 -14.73 10.87
CA CYS A 303 -6.78 -15.47 9.65
C CYS A 303 -6.49 -14.66 8.38
N ILE A 304 -6.85 -13.37 8.38
CA ILE A 304 -6.55 -12.47 7.25
C ILE A 304 -5.03 -12.38 7.05
N LEU A 305 -4.28 -12.15 8.14
CA LEU A 305 -2.82 -12.05 8.08
C LEU A 305 -2.17 -13.37 7.61
N PHE A 306 -2.63 -14.50 8.13
CA PHE A 306 -2.17 -15.83 7.71
C PHE A 306 -2.46 -16.08 6.23
N PHE A 307 -3.66 -15.68 5.76
CA PHE A 307 -3.99 -15.77 4.34
C PHE A 307 -3.05 -14.94 3.48
N LEU A 308 -2.78 -13.69 3.86
CA LEU A 308 -1.88 -12.80 3.12
C LEU A 308 -0.44 -13.33 3.08
N ILE A 309 0.03 -13.93 4.17
CA ILE A 309 1.38 -14.50 4.26
C ILE A 309 1.52 -15.78 3.43
N CYS A 310 0.52 -16.67 3.46
CA CYS A 310 0.66 -18.03 2.94
C CYS A 310 0.08 -18.22 1.53
N PHE A 311 -0.92 -17.42 1.15
CA PHE A 311 -1.69 -17.65 -0.08
C PHE A 311 -1.70 -16.46 -1.05
N SER A 312 -1.34 -15.27 -0.57
CA SER A 312 -1.31 -14.07 -1.40
C SER A 312 0.05 -13.91 -2.09
N THR A 313 0.03 -13.32 -3.28
CA THR A 313 1.21 -12.91 -4.04
C THR A 313 1.54 -11.43 -3.86
N HIS A 314 0.89 -10.76 -2.90
CA HIS A 314 1.22 -9.37 -2.54
C HIS A 314 2.67 -9.26 -2.08
N GLU A 315 3.36 -8.24 -2.57
CA GLU A 315 4.74 -7.97 -2.18
C GLU A 315 4.84 -7.64 -0.69
N ALA A 316 5.93 -8.09 -0.09
CA ALA A 316 6.33 -7.72 1.27
C ALA A 316 5.30 -8.01 2.38
N THR A 317 4.33 -8.91 2.17
CA THR A 317 3.45 -9.39 3.25
C THR A 317 4.11 -10.46 4.12
N SER A 318 5.17 -11.09 3.62
CA SER A 318 5.96 -12.13 4.30
C SER A 318 7.46 -11.87 4.11
N PRO A 319 8.28 -12.13 5.14
CA PRO A 319 7.92 -12.61 6.49
C PRO A 319 7.34 -11.48 7.36
N ASN A 320 6.35 -11.81 8.22
CA ASN A 320 5.66 -10.82 9.03
C ASN A 320 5.52 -11.28 10.49
N ILE A 321 6.16 -10.55 11.41
CA ILE A 321 6.21 -10.91 12.82
C ILE A 321 4.87 -10.75 13.53
N ASN A 322 3.93 -9.97 12.97
CA ASN A 322 2.61 -9.78 13.54
C ASN A 322 1.80 -11.09 13.63
N ILE A 323 2.13 -12.12 12.82
CA ILE A 323 1.49 -13.43 12.89
C ILE A 323 1.73 -14.13 14.25
N VAL A 324 2.75 -13.72 14.99
CA VAL A 324 3.07 -14.33 16.30
C VAL A 324 2.00 -13.98 17.34
N TRP A 325 1.49 -12.74 17.32
CA TRP A 325 0.47 -12.29 18.28
C TRP A 325 -0.95 -12.23 17.69
N LEU A 326 -1.08 -12.11 16.35
CA LEU A 326 -2.35 -12.23 15.62
C LEU A 326 -2.31 -13.47 14.73
N ASN A 327 -2.83 -14.57 15.21
CA ASN A 327 -2.82 -15.82 14.48
C ASN A 327 -4.18 -16.56 14.60
N PRO A 328 -4.50 -17.48 13.68
CA PRO A 328 -5.77 -18.22 13.69
C PRO A 328 -6.03 -19.04 14.95
N LEU A 329 -4.98 -19.43 15.69
CA LEU A 329 -5.11 -20.23 16.91
C LEU A 329 -5.83 -19.48 18.04
N LEU A 330 -5.89 -18.14 17.97
CA LEU A 330 -6.67 -17.32 18.90
C LEU A 330 -8.17 -17.70 18.86
N LEU A 331 -8.70 -18.21 17.74
CA LEU A 331 -10.07 -18.73 17.66
C LEU A 331 -10.27 -19.94 18.57
N LEU A 332 -9.26 -20.76 18.76
CA LEU A 332 -9.32 -21.89 19.71
C LEU A 332 -9.41 -21.36 21.15
N LEU A 333 -8.71 -20.27 21.49
CA LEU A 333 -8.82 -19.63 22.82
C LEU A 333 -10.19 -19.03 23.07
N ALA A 334 -10.90 -18.62 22.02
CA ALA A 334 -12.28 -18.13 22.12
C ALA A 334 -13.28 -19.26 22.38
N VAL A 335 -13.09 -20.43 21.77
CA VAL A 335 -14.11 -21.53 21.72
C VAL A 335 -13.88 -22.59 22.77
N LEU A 336 -12.64 -23.08 22.94
CA LEU A 336 -12.36 -24.23 23.81
C LEU A 336 -12.75 -24.05 25.29
N PRO A 337 -12.66 -22.84 25.91
CA PRO A 337 -13.04 -22.66 27.31
C PRO A 337 -14.52 -22.95 27.60
N TRP A 338 -15.40 -22.95 26.59
CA TRP A 338 -16.83 -23.22 26.76
C TRP A 338 -17.14 -24.69 27.01
N PHE A 339 -16.28 -25.61 26.58
CA PHE A 339 -16.51 -27.05 26.74
C PHE A 339 -15.69 -27.60 27.91
N LYS A 340 -16.34 -28.33 28.83
CA LYS A 340 -15.69 -28.88 30.03
C LYS A 340 -14.52 -29.80 29.70
N LYS A 341 -14.61 -30.60 28.62
CA LYS A 341 -13.60 -31.58 28.22
C LYS A 341 -12.31 -30.92 27.66
N THR A 342 -12.41 -29.71 27.10
CA THR A 342 -11.30 -29.02 26.46
C THR A 342 -10.65 -27.93 27.33
N ARG A 343 -11.13 -27.68 28.54
CA ARG A 343 -10.61 -26.64 29.44
C ARG A 343 -9.13 -26.82 29.79
N GLY A 344 -8.64 -28.04 29.88
CA GLY A 344 -7.23 -28.32 30.09
C GLY A 344 -6.37 -27.86 28.92
N ALA A 345 -6.78 -28.21 27.70
CA ALA A 345 -6.10 -27.78 26.48
C ALA A 345 -6.21 -26.25 26.31
N ALA A 346 -7.37 -25.64 26.54
CA ALA A 346 -7.55 -24.19 26.51
C ALA A 346 -6.59 -23.47 27.45
N ARG A 347 -6.43 -23.97 28.70
CA ARG A 347 -5.50 -23.39 29.67
C ARG A 347 -4.04 -23.47 29.21
N LEU A 348 -3.63 -24.59 28.62
CA LEU A 348 -2.28 -24.73 28.05
C LEU A 348 -2.06 -23.73 26.90
N LEU A 349 -3.02 -23.63 25.98
CA LEU A 349 -2.96 -22.68 24.87
C LEU A 349 -2.92 -21.22 25.35
N HIS A 350 -3.70 -20.86 26.39
CA HIS A 350 -3.61 -19.53 27.02
C HIS A 350 -2.24 -19.30 27.65
N ALA A 351 -1.65 -20.31 28.32
CA ALA A 351 -0.31 -20.19 28.88
C ALA A 351 0.75 -19.93 27.78
N LEU A 352 0.69 -20.72 26.71
CA LEU A 352 1.59 -20.55 25.57
C LEU A 352 1.40 -19.16 24.92
N ASN A 353 0.16 -18.74 24.66
CA ASN A 353 -0.13 -17.42 24.10
C ASN A 353 0.41 -16.29 25.00
N ALA A 354 0.16 -16.35 26.31
CA ALA A 354 0.66 -15.33 27.24
C ALA A 354 2.21 -15.23 27.21
N VAL A 355 2.90 -16.37 27.25
CA VAL A 355 4.37 -16.41 27.23
C VAL A 355 4.92 -15.92 25.91
N ILE A 356 4.40 -16.43 24.78
CA ILE A 356 4.91 -16.09 23.45
C ILE A 356 4.72 -14.59 23.17
N VAL A 357 3.51 -14.06 23.44
CA VAL A 357 3.25 -12.63 23.17
C VAL A 357 4.03 -11.73 24.13
N ALA A 358 4.17 -12.10 25.41
CA ALA A 358 5.00 -11.36 26.36
C ALA A 358 6.48 -11.34 25.92
N LEU A 359 7.01 -12.49 25.48
CA LEU A 359 8.38 -12.57 24.95
C LEU A 359 8.54 -11.72 23.68
N LEU A 360 7.56 -11.71 22.79
CA LEU A 360 7.57 -10.84 21.62
C LEU A 360 7.60 -9.36 22.02
N MET A 361 6.77 -8.94 22.99
CA MET A 361 6.78 -7.57 23.49
C MET A 361 8.13 -7.17 24.07
N LEU A 362 8.78 -8.06 24.81
CA LEU A 362 10.12 -7.84 25.36
C LEU A 362 11.19 -7.79 24.26
N ALA A 363 11.08 -8.66 23.25
CA ALA A 363 12.02 -8.74 22.14
C ALA A 363 11.81 -7.65 21.08
N TRP A 364 10.73 -6.86 21.18
CA TRP A 364 10.35 -5.89 20.15
C TRP A 364 11.46 -4.92 19.72
N PRO A 365 12.31 -4.38 20.62
CA PRO A 365 13.40 -3.49 20.24
C PRO A 365 14.49 -4.12 19.35
N TRP A 366 14.57 -5.44 19.32
CA TRP A 366 15.62 -6.17 18.59
C TRP A 366 15.13 -6.89 17.34
N GLN A 367 13.82 -6.89 17.10
CA GLN A 367 13.26 -7.52 15.91
C GLN A 367 13.32 -6.54 14.70
N PRO A 368 13.44 -7.04 13.45
CA PRO A 368 13.70 -6.21 12.28
C PRO A 368 12.48 -5.39 11.81
N GLN A 369 11.26 -5.82 12.11
CA GLN A 369 10.05 -5.19 11.60
C GLN A 369 9.62 -4.00 12.46
N VAL A 370 9.50 -2.82 11.88
CA VAL A 370 8.90 -1.66 12.55
C VAL A 370 7.39 -1.85 12.64
N GLY A 371 6.83 -1.69 13.84
CA GLY A 371 5.40 -1.84 14.10
C GLY A 371 4.72 -0.54 14.49
N ASP A 372 3.39 -0.59 14.60
CA ASP A 372 2.60 0.51 15.14
C ASP A 372 2.57 0.45 16.67
N TRP A 373 2.70 1.60 17.33
CA TRP A 373 2.64 1.68 18.79
C TRP A 373 1.32 1.18 19.39
N ALA A 374 0.22 1.22 18.61
CA ALA A 374 -1.08 0.70 19.02
C ALA A 374 -1.10 -0.84 19.18
N PHE A 375 -0.11 -1.55 18.65
CA PHE A 375 0.01 -3.00 18.86
C PHE A 375 0.30 -3.36 20.32
N PHE A 376 1.06 -2.54 21.04
CA PHE A 376 1.44 -2.83 22.43
C PHE A 376 0.24 -2.93 23.38
N PRO A 377 -0.70 -1.97 23.44
CA PRO A 377 -1.89 -2.12 24.25
C PRO A 377 -2.75 -3.33 23.86
N LEU A 378 -2.83 -3.67 22.55
CA LEU A 378 -3.57 -4.85 22.08
C LEU A 378 -2.88 -6.16 22.52
N MET A 379 -1.57 -6.26 22.36
CA MET A 379 -0.79 -7.40 22.85
C MET A 379 -0.91 -7.56 24.37
N ALA A 380 -0.81 -6.44 25.12
CA ALA A 380 -0.98 -6.47 26.57
C ALA A 380 -2.37 -6.98 26.98
N ALA A 381 -3.42 -6.59 26.26
CA ALA A 381 -4.77 -7.10 26.50
C ALA A 381 -4.85 -8.63 26.29
N LEU A 382 -4.25 -9.17 25.23
CA LEU A 382 -4.18 -10.60 24.96
C LEU A 382 -3.38 -11.37 26.06
N VAL A 383 -2.23 -10.84 26.46
CA VAL A 383 -1.39 -11.41 27.53
C VAL A 383 -2.17 -11.45 28.85
N MET A 384 -2.82 -10.34 29.25
CA MET A 384 -3.59 -10.26 30.49
C MET A 384 -4.75 -11.22 30.49
N ARG A 385 -5.54 -11.29 29.41
CA ARG A 385 -6.67 -12.23 29.35
C ARG A 385 -6.22 -13.68 29.29
N SER A 386 -5.13 -13.97 28.62
CA SER A 386 -4.54 -15.31 28.65
C SER A 386 -4.03 -15.65 30.06
N GLY A 387 -3.33 -14.74 30.73
CA GLY A 387 -2.82 -14.94 32.08
C GLY A 387 -3.91 -15.22 33.11
N ILE A 388 -5.01 -14.43 33.13
CA ILE A 388 -6.11 -14.64 34.06
C ILE A 388 -6.83 -15.97 33.80
N ASN A 389 -6.95 -16.41 32.55
CA ASN A 389 -7.53 -17.70 32.19
C ASN A 389 -6.67 -18.87 32.73
N VAL A 390 -5.35 -18.73 32.74
CA VAL A 390 -4.44 -19.72 33.35
C VAL A 390 -4.63 -19.76 34.86
N LEU A 391 -4.61 -18.60 35.51
CA LEU A 391 -4.66 -18.48 36.98
C LEU A 391 -6.00 -18.94 37.59
N LEU A 392 -7.12 -18.45 37.08
CA LEU A 392 -8.46 -18.82 37.60
C LEU A 392 -8.94 -20.15 37.05
N GLY A 393 -8.54 -20.55 35.85
CA GLY A 393 -8.89 -21.85 35.28
C GLY A 393 -8.27 -23.03 36.07
N ALA A 394 -7.19 -22.82 36.80
CA ALA A 394 -6.61 -23.82 37.67
C ALA A 394 -7.44 -24.11 38.94
N GLN A 395 -8.19 -23.13 39.44
CA GLN A 395 -8.98 -23.25 40.65
C GLN A 395 -10.26 -24.07 40.44
N THR A 396 -10.83 -24.07 39.26
CA THR A 396 -12.03 -24.85 38.92
C THR A 396 -11.77 -26.34 38.71
N THR A 397 -10.52 -26.78 38.61
CA THR A 397 -10.11 -28.18 38.47
C THR A 397 -9.73 -28.84 39.79
N ARG A 398 -9.44 -28.07 40.85
CA ARG A 398 -9.29 -28.57 42.20
C ARG A 398 -10.70 -28.60 42.84
N GLY A 399 -11.29 -29.77 42.99
CA GLY A 399 -12.51 -29.97 43.75
C GLY A 399 -12.34 -29.44 45.19
N PRO A 400 -13.45 -29.17 45.91
CA PRO A 400 -13.34 -28.70 47.28
C PRO A 400 -12.49 -29.69 48.07
N THR A 401 -11.43 -29.18 48.71
CA THR A 401 -10.67 -29.95 49.71
C THR A 401 -11.63 -30.51 50.73
N PRO A 402 -11.64 -31.83 51.02
CA PRO A 402 -12.50 -32.33 52.10
C PRO A 402 -12.11 -31.62 53.39
N VAL A 403 -13.03 -30.93 54.00
CA VAL A 403 -12.91 -30.42 55.36
C VAL A 403 -12.73 -31.68 56.23
N GLN A 404 -11.49 -31.95 56.71
CA GLN A 404 -11.28 -32.93 57.77
C GLN A 404 -11.94 -32.36 59.03
N GLY A 405 -13.07 -32.97 59.40
CA GLY A 405 -13.72 -32.79 60.68
C GLY A 405 -13.02 -33.62 61.77
#